data_c09595e880cb1efbb6ca0663b45cbbbf
#
_entry.id   c09595e880cb1efbb6ca0663b45cbbbf
#
_cell.length_a   1.000
_cell.length_b   1.000
_cell.length_c   1.000
_cell.angle_alpha   90.00
_cell.angle_beta   90.00
_cell.angle_gamma   90.00
#
_symmetry.space_group_name_H-M   'P 1'
#
loop_
_entity.id
_entity.type
_entity.pdbx_description
1 polymer ?
#
loop_
_entity_poly.entity_id
_entity_poly.type
_entity_poly.pdbx_seq_one_letter_code
_entity_poly.pdbx_strand_id
1 'polypeptide(L)'
;MSHIHHVHEHTAVGNIKVAFFMNLIFTAIELVGGWLTNSMAIVGESFHDLGCTLTLGLSWLLEKKERQLLGALINAAILTVSSVIVIVECVGRLVQPETVDAKGMFWVALIGIVFKGLAVWRTHRSHSVNEKMVSLHLLGDCLGWVVVLINSIVLMVVNVPWLDAVLSILITLFILYSVVYNLVNAIRNRRLSDNNS
;
A
#
# COMPACT_ATOMS: atom_id res chain seq x y z
N MET A 1 -7.81 -15.53 37.03
CA MET A 1 -7.58 -15.74 35.55
C MET A 1 -8.03 -14.57 34.68
N SER A 2 -8.52 -13.46 35.23
CA SER A 2 -9.03 -12.28 34.47
C SER A 2 -7.97 -11.24 34.05
N HIS A 3 -6.80 -11.20 34.69
CA HIS A 3 -5.79 -10.17 34.44
C HIS A 3 -4.97 -10.36 33.15
N ILE A 4 -4.90 -11.55 32.60
CA ILE A 4 -4.06 -11.83 31.41
C ILE A 4 -4.76 -11.36 30.11
N HIS A 5 -6.09 -11.39 30.04
CA HIS A 5 -6.83 -10.92 28.87
C HIS A 5 -6.73 -9.40 28.65
N HIS A 6 -6.76 -8.60 29.72
CA HIS A 6 -6.69 -7.14 29.62
C HIS A 6 -5.32 -6.62 29.15
N VAL A 7 -4.23 -7.29 29.50
CA VAL A 7 -2.87 -6.87 29.09
C VAL A 7 -2.63 -7.12 27.61
N HIS A 8 -3.18 -8.19 27.03
CA HIS A 8 -3.05 -8.50 25.60
C HIS A 8 -3.86 -7.54 24.71
N GLU A 9 -5.04 -7.09 25.14
CA GLU A 9 -5.84 -6.13 24.39
C GLU A 9 -5.18 -4.74 24.31
N HIS A 10 -4.64 -4.24 25.42
CA HIS A 10 -3.96 -2.93 25.44
C HIS A 10 -2.69 -2.89 24.60
N THR A 11 -1.94 -3.98 24.51
CA THR A 11 -0.73 -4.07 23.67
C THR A 11 -1.08 -4.17 22.19
N ALA A 12 -2.14 -4.89 21.82
CA ALA A 12 -2.59 -5.00 20.43
C ALA A 12 -3.10 -3.66 19.89
N VAL A 13 -3.92 -2.94 20.64
CA VAL A 13 -4.44 -1.61 20.28
C VAL A 13 -3.31 -0.58 20.18
N GLY A 14 -2.34 -0.64 21.10
CA GLY A 14 -1.15 0.21 21.05
C GLY A 14 -0.33 0.01 19.78
N ASN A 15 -0.15 -1.22 19.35
CA ASN A 15 0.59 -1.56 18.14
C ASN A 15 -0.12 -1.08 16.86
N ILE A 16 -1.45 -1.13 16.80
CA ILE A 16 -2.25 -0.65 15.64
C ILE A 16 -2.13 0.88 15.51
N LYS A 17 -2.19 1.62 16.63
CA LYS A 17 -2.01 3.08 16.62
C LYS A 17 -0.65 3.48 16.07
N VAL A 18 0.41 2.85 16.56
CA VAL A 18 1.78 3.12 16.10
C VAL A 18 1.89 2.80 14.60
N ALA A 19 1.38 1.66 14.17
CA ALA A 19 1.40 1.28 12.76
C ALA A 19 0.63 2.29 11.89
N PHE A 20 -0.54 2.77 12.34
CA PHE A 20 -1.32 3.79 11.64
C PHE A 20 -0.54 5.09 11.46
N PHE A 21 0.01 5.66 12.54
CA PHE A 21 0.73 6.92 12.46
C PHE A 21 2.03 6.81 11.66
N MET A 22 2.74 5.71 11.80
CA MET A 22 3.95 5.45 11.01
C MET A 22 3.62 5.37 9.51
N ASN A 23 2.58 4.62 9.14
CA ASN A 23 2.17 4.52 7.74
C ASN A 23 1.63 5.85 7.21
N LEU A 24 0.88 6.60 8.01
CA LEU A 24 0.37 7.93 7.65
C LEU A 24 1.51 8.92 7.34
N ILE A 25 2.53 8.96 8.19
CA ILE A 25 3.71 9.82 7.99
C ILE A 25 4.45 9.39 6.72
N PHE A 26 4.61 8.09 6.52
CA PHE A 26 5.30 7.57 5.35
C PHE A 26 4.51 7.88 4.06
N THR A 27 3.20 7.66 4.05
CA THR A 27 2.31 8.02 2.92
C THR A 27 2.41 9.52 2.57
N ALA A 28 2.51 10.38 3.57
CA ALA A 28 2.72 11.82 3.31
C ALA A 28 4.08 12.10 2.66
N ILE A 29 5.14 11.41 3.08
CA ILE A 29 6.48 11.51 2.47
C ILE A 29 6.43 11.02 1.01
N GLU A 30 5.73 9.92 0.73
CA GLU A 30 5.56 9.37 -0.62
C GLU A 30 4.79 10.33 -1.54
N LEU A 31 3.67 10.88 -1.08
CA LEU A 31 2.88 11.84 -1.84
C LEU A 31 3.71 13.08 -2.23
N VAL A 32 4.41 13.65 -1.25
CA VAL A 32 5.29 14.80 -1.49
C VAL A 32 6.46 14.40 -2.39
N GLY A 33 7.08 13.24 -2.15
CA GLY A 33 8.18 12.72 -2.95
C GLY A 33 7.77 12.45 -4.39
N GLY A 34 6.62 11.81 -4.62
CA GLY A 34 6.08 11.54 -5.96
C GLY A 34 5.79 12.83 -6.72
N TRP A 35 5.19 13.82 -6.06
CA TRP A 35 4.92 15.12 -6.65
C TRP A 35 6.21 15.89 -6.99
N LEU A 36 7.17 15.94 -6.06
CA LEU A 36 8.44 16.65 -6.27
C LEU A 36 9.32 16.00 -7.37
N THR A 37 9.26 14.68 -7.48
CA THR A 37 10.04 13.94 -8.49
C THR A 37 9.32 13.80 -9.83
N ASN A 38 8.06 14.22 -9.88
CA ASN A 38 7.16 14.01 -11.03
C ASN A 38 7.05 12.54 -11.45
N SER A 39 7.15 11.59 -10.49
CA SER A 39 7.06 10.14 -10.71
C SER A 39 5.67 9.61 -10.43
N MET A 40 5.01 9.08 -11.46
CA MET A 40 3.69 8.46 -11.32
C MET A 40 3.76 7.10 -10.63
N ALA A 41 4.91 6.42 -10.67
CA ALA A 41 5.12 5.19 -9.93
C ALA A 41 5.06 5.44 -8.41
N ILE A 42 5.73 6.49 -7.92
CA ILE A 42 5.68 6.86 -6.50
C ILE A 42 4.29 7.38 -6.11
N VAL A 43 3.65 8.18 -6.95
CA VAL A 43 2.27 8.65 -6.70
C VAL A 43 1.29 7.47 -6.60
N GLY A 44 1.41 6.47 -7.49
CA GLY A 44 0.59 5.26 -7.45
C GLY A 44 0.77 4.46 -6.16
N GLU A 45 2.01 4.26 -5.71
CA GLU A 45 2.33 3.61 -4.42
C GLU A 45 1.77 4.40 -3.24
N SER A 46 1.87 5.73 -3.25
CA SER A 46 1.35 6.57 -2.17
C SER A 46 -0.18 6.47 -2.03
N PHE A 47 -0.92 6.33 -3.11
CA PHE A 47 -2.37 6.07 -3.05
C PHE A 47 -2.68 4.67 -2.50
N HIS A 48 -1.87 3.67 -2.84
CA HIS A 48 -1.99 2.34 -2.24
C HIS A 48 -1.80 2.39 -0.73
N ASP A 49 -0.74 3.04 -0.26
CA ASP A 49 -0.43 3.19 1.15
C ASP A 49 -1.46 4.04 1.90
N LEU A 50 -2.04 5.04 1.25
CA LEU A 50 -3.17 5.80 1.79
C LEU A 50 -4.37 4.88 2.07
N GLY A 51 -4.71 3.98 1.14
CA GLY A 51 -5.75 2.98 1.31
C GLY A 51 -5.48 2.05 2.49
N CYS A 52 -4.24 1.55 2.62
CA CYS A 52 -3.80 0.73 3.76
C CYS A 52 -3.88 1.51 5.08
N THR A 53 -3.45 2.77 5.10
CA THR A 53 -3.53 3.66 6.27
C THR A 53 -4.97 3.86 6.72
N LEU A 54 -5.88 4.13 5.80
CA LEU A 54 -7.30 4.30 6.12
C LEU A 54 -7.92 3.02 6.67
N THR A 55 -7.56 1.86 6.12
CA THR A 55 -8.01 0.56 6.64
C THR A 55 -7.52 0.31 8.06
N LEU A 56 -6.25 0.64 8.36
CA LEU A 56 -5.70 0.57 9.72
C LEU A 56 -6.44 1.51 10.68
N GLY A 57 -6.67 2.75 10.25
CA GLY A 57 -7.41 3.75 11.03
C GLY A 57 -8.85 3.33 11.33
N LEU A 58 -9.55 2.81 10.33
CA LEU A 58 -10.89 2.27 10.49
C LEU A 58 -10.91 1.04 11.41
N SER A 59 -9.94 0.14 11.28
CA SER A 59 -9.82 -1.04 12.15
C SER A 59 -9.58 -0.65 13.60
N TRP A 60 -8.85 0.43 13.84
CA TRP A 60 -8.64 0.97 15.19
C TRP A 60 -9.87 1.66 15.77
N LEU A 61 -10.61 2.43 14.96
CA LEU A 61 -11.76 3.21 15.41
C LEU A 61 -13.02 2.33 15.57
N LEU A 62 -13.07 1.16 14.94
CA LEU A 62 -14.28 0.39 14.71
C LEU A 62 -14.13 -1.07 15.18
N GLU A 63 -14.42 -1.35 16.44
CA GLU A 63 -14.27 -2.68 17.09
C GLU A 63 -15.22 -3.79 16.61
N LYS A 64 -16.15 -3.56 15.68
CA LYS A 64 -17.17 -4.55 15.29
C LYS A 64 -16.97 -5.15 13.90
N LYS A 65 -17.19 -6.47 13.80
CA LYS A 65 -17.06 -7.33 12.62
C LYS A 65 -17.78 -6.82 11.35
N GLU A 66 -18.94 -6.14 11.51
CA GLU A 66 -19.68 -5.54 10.40
C GLU A 66 -18.95 -4.37 9.72
N ARG A 67 -18.03 -3.72 10.43
CA ARG A 67 -17.29 -2.54 9.97
C ARG A 67 -16.01 -2.89 9.23
N GLN A 68 -15.54 -4.14 9.32
CA GLN A 68 -14.41 -4.62 8.51
C GLN A 68 -14.77 -4.65 7.01
N LEU A 69 -16.00 -5.04 6.67
CA LEU A 69 -16.45 -5.00 5.28
C LEU A 69 -16.57 -3.56 4.78
N LEU A 70 -17.08 -2.65 5.61
CA LEU A 70 -17.16 -1.24 5.24
C LEU A 70 -15.76 -0.65 4.99
N GLY A 71 -14.80 -0.97 5.84
CA GLY A 71 -13.39 -0.57 5.64
C GLY A 71 -12.81 -1.13 4.34
N ALA A 72 -13.06 -2.39 4.04
CA ALA A 72 -12.62 -3.02 2.80
C ALA A 72 -13.27 -2.40 1.56
N LEU A 73 -14.56 -2.05 1.62
CA LEU A 73 -15.27 -1.37 0.53
C LEU A 73 -14.76 0.05 0.31
N ILE A 74 -14.55 0.83 1.36
CA ILE A 74 -13.99 2.18 1.28
C ILE A 74 -12.58 2.12 0.68
N ASN A 75 -11.73 1.21 1.16
CA ASN A 75 -10.40 1.01 0.62
C ASN A 75 -10.44 0.65 -0.88
N ALA A 76 -11.28 -0.31 -1.26
CA ALA A 76 -11.44 -0.71 -2.64
C ALA A 76 -11.93 0.44 -3.53
N ALA A 77 -12.86 1.27 -3.05
CA ALA A 77 -13.35 2.43 -3.78
C ALA A 77 -12.24 3.47 -4.00
N ILE A 78 -11.48 3.81 -2.95
CA ILE A 78 -10.37 4.76 -3.03
C ILE A 78 -9.31 4.24 -4.00
N LEU A 79 -8.89 2.99 -3.86
CA LEU A 79 -7.86 2.39 -4.72
C LEU A 79 -8.34 2.29 -6.18
N THR A 80 -9.61 2.01 -6.42
CA THR A 80 -10.15 1.99 -7.79
C THR A 80 -10.14 3.38 -8.40
N VAL A 81 -10.63 4.40 -7.68
CA VAL A 81 -10.66 5.78 -8.18
C VAL A 81 -9.24 6.30 -8.43
N SER A 82 -8.32 6.13 -7.49
CA SER A 82 -6.92 6.55 -7.65
C SER A 82 -6.22 5.80 -8.79
N SER A 83 -6.47 4.51 -8.96
CA SER A 83 -5.94 3.72 -10.08
C SER A 83 -6.39 4.27 -11.43
N VAL A 84 -7.67 4.65 -11.56
CA VAL A 84 -8.16 5.27 -12.80
C VAL A 84 -7.45 6.60 -13.07
N ILE A 85 -7.29 7.45 -12.05
CA ILE A 85 -6.59 8.74 -12.17
C ILE A 85 -5.14 8.51 -12.62
N VAL A 86 -4.40 7.61 -11.96
CA VAL A 86 -3.01 7.30 -12.30
C VAL A 86 -2.90 6.76 -13.73
N ILE A 87 -3.77 5.84 -14.13
CA ILE A 87 -3.74 5.27 -15.48
C ILE A 87 -4.01 6.35 -16.55
N VAL A 88 -5.01 7.21 -16.34
CA VAL A 88 -5.32 8.31 -17.29
C VAL A 88 -4.14 9.26 -17.43
N GLU A 89 -3.53 9.65 -16.33
CA GLU A 89 -2.34 10.49 -16.33
C GLU A 89 -1.15 9.81 -17.03
N CYS A 90 -0.89 8.54 -16.74
CA CYS A 90 0.17 7.78 -17.38
C CYS A 90 -0.04 7.63 -18.89
N VAL A 91 -1.28 7.41 -19.35
CA VAL A 91 -1.59 7.38 -20.79
C VAL A 91 -1.29 8.74 -21.44
N GLY A 92 -1.61 9.85 -20.78
CA GLY A 92 -1.22 11.18 -21.23
C GLY A 92 0.30 11.33 -21.37
N ARG A 93 1.07 10.83 -20.39
CA ARG A 93 2.55 10.86 -20.40
C ARG A 93 3.19 9.91 -21.42
N LEU A 94 2.49 8.89 -21.90
CA LEU A 94 2.95 8.07 -23.02
C LEU A 94 2.86 8.84 -24.35
N VAL A 95 1.88 9.73 -24.48
CA VAL A 95 1.70 10.56 -25.67
C VAL A 95 2.60 11.80 -25.61
N GLN A 96 2.71 12.42 -24.44
CA GLN A 96 3.54 13.59 -24.16
C GLN A 96 4.42 13.31 -22.94
N PRO A 97 5.60 12.67 -23.14
CA PRO A 97 6.48 12.29 -22.04
C PRO A 97 6.97 13.50 -21.24
N GLU A 98 6.78 13.44 -19.93
CA GLU A 98 7.30 14.44 -19.01
C GLU A 98 8.61 13.97 -18.37
N THR A 99 9.46 14.92 -18.02
CA THR A 99 10.72 14.62 -17.33
C THR A 99 10.47 14.24 -15.88
N VAL A 100 11.11 13.15 -15.44
CA VAL A 100 11.09 12.66 -14.07
C VAL A 100 12.44 12.97 -13.40
N ASP A 101 12.43 13.44 -12.17
CA ASP A 101 13.66 13.55 -11.39
C ASP A 101 14.09 12.17 -10.87
N ALA A 102 14.86 11.46 -11.69
CA ALA A 102 15.35 10.12 -11.39
C ALA A 102 16.23 10.07 -10.11
N LYS A 103 16.96 11.15 -9.78
CA LYS A 103 17.78 11.22 -8.57
C LYS A 103 16.91 11.35 -7.33
N GLY A 104 15.94 12.25 -7.36
CA GLY A 104 14.95 12.39 -6.29
C GLY A 104 14.17 11.09 -6.08
N MET A 105 13.70 10.48 -7.16
CA MET A 105 13.01 9.19 -7.16
C MET A 105 13.85 8.07 -6.52
N PHE A 106 15.17 8.02 -6.80
CA PHE A 106 16.09 7.07 -6.17
C PHE A 106 16.09 7.19 -4.66
N TRP A 107 16.21 8.41 -4.12
CA TRP A 107 16.24 8.61 -2.67
C TRP A 107 14.90 8.29 -2.01
N VAL A 108 13.78 8.65 -2.63
CA VAL A 108 12.45 8.32 -2.12
C VAL A 108 12.27 6.80 -2.10
N ALA A 109 12.66 6.10 -3.17
CA ALA A 109 12.58 4.64 -3.24
C ALA A 109 13.46 3.95 -2.20
N LEU A 110 14.66 4.46 -1.96
CA LEU A 110 15.55 3.92 -0.92
C LEU A 110 14.93 4.05 0.48
N ILE A 111 14.34 5.20 0.79
CA ILE A 111 13.61 5.42 2.05
C ILE A 111 12.44 4.43 2.14
N GLY A 112 11.68 4.25 1.04
CA GLY A 112 10.57 3.30 0.95
C GLY A 112 10.99 1.87 1.27
N ILE A 113 12.06 1.39 0.64
CA ILE A 113 12.60 0.04 0.89
C ILE A 113 13.01 -0.13 2.35
N VAL A 114 13.72 0.85 2.93
CA VAL A 114 14.14 0.78 4.33
C VAL A 114 12.93 0.73 5.26
N PHE A 115 11.94 1.58 5.02
CA PHE A 115 10.74 1.67 5.84
C PHE A 115 9.90 0.38 5.76
N LYS A 116 9.59 -0.08 4.56
CA LYS A 116 8.82 -1.32 4.33
C LYS A 116 9.60 -2.56 4.74
N GLY A 117 10.90 -2.59 4.48
CA GLY A 117 11.79 -3.69 4.90
C GLY A 117 11.85 -3.85 6.41
N LEU A 118 11.91 -2.75 7.17
CA LEU A 118 11.84 -2.79 8.64
C LEU A 118 10.49 -3.32 9.12
N ALA A 119 9.39 -2.95 8.46
CA ALA A 119 8.07 -3.47 8.76
C ALA A 119 7.97 -4.99 8.52
N VAL A 120 8.47 -5.47 7.38
CA VAL A 120 8.58 -6.91 7.07
C VAL A 120 9.40 -7.63 8.13
N TRP A 121 10.61 -7.13 8.44
CA TRP A 121 11.50 -7.76 9.41
C TRP A 121 10.87 -7.88 10.81
N ARG A 122 10.14 -6.84 11.24
CA ARG A 122 9.44 -6.84 12.53
C ARG A 122 8.29 -7.84 12.56
N THR A 123 7.55 -7.99 11.45
CA THR A 123 6.37 -8.87 11.35
C THR A 123 6.77 -10.33 11.13
N HIS A 124 7.91 -10.61 10.51
CA HIS A 124 8.36 -11.97 10.21
C HIS A 124 8.72 -12.81 11.45
N ARG A 125 8.90 -12.18 12.61
CA ARG A 125 9.21 -12.87 13.89
C ARG A 125 7.98 -13.47 14.58
N SER A 126 6.81 -13.32 14.02
CA SER A 126 5.56 -13.76 14.62
C SER A 126 5.02 -15.05 13.98
N HIS A 127 4.38 -15.91 14.78
CA HIS A 127 4.05 -17.29 14.39
C HIS A 127 2.58 -17.53 14.00
N SER A 128 1.70 -16.49 13.99
CA SER A 128 0.29 -16.68 13.67
C SER A 128 0.00 -16.66 12.16
N VAL A 129 -1.06 -17.35 11.75
CA VAL A 129 -1.48 -17.42 10.32
C VAL A 129 -1.85 -16.04 9.77
N ASN A 130 -2.49 -15.19 10.58
CA ASN A 130 -2.85 -13.82 10.20
C ASN A 130 -1.61 -12.96 9.95
N GLU A 131 -0.55 -13.16 10.73
CA GLU A 131 0.71 -12.43 10.60
C GLU A 131 1.49 -12.83 9.37
N LYS A 132 1.38 -14.10 8.92
CA LYS A 132 1.95 -14.54 7.64
C LYS A 132 1.29 -13.82 6.46
N MET A 133 -0.03 -13.62 6.49
CA MET A 133 -0.72 -12.88 5.42
C MET A 133 -0.32 -11.40 5.39
N VAL A 134 -0.18 -10.76 6.56
CA VAL A 134 0.31 -9.38 6.67
C VAL A 134 1.76 -9.28 6.18
N SER A 135 2.62 -10.25 6.55
CA SER A 135 4.01 -10.28 6.09
C SER A 135 4.13 -10.43 4.57
N LEU A 136 3.28 -11.23 3.94
CA LEU A 136 3.25 -11.37 2.47
C LEU A 136 2.80 -10.09 1.78
N HIS A 137 1.83 -9.37 2.35
CA HIS A 137 1.39 -8.07 1.84
C HIS A 137 2.53 -7.04 1.92
N LEU A 138 3.15 -6.89 3.09
CA LEU A 138 4.29 -6.00 3.29
C LEU A 138 5.49 -6.35 2.41
N LEU A 139 5.71 -7.64 2.13
CA LEU A 139 6.73 -8.07 1.18
C LEU A 139 6.40 -7.62 -0.25
N GLY A 140 5.13 -7.70 -0.65
CA GLY A 140 4.65 -7.19 -1.93
C GLY A 140 4.91 -5.69 -2.07
N ASP A 141 4.60 -4.89 -1.05
CA ASP A 141 4.86 -3.46 -1.01
C ASP A 141 6.37 -3.17 -1.10
N CYS A 142 7.20 -3.93 -0.36
CA CYS A 142 8.65 -3.80 -0.42
C CYS A 142 9.19 -4.09 -1.84
N LEU A 143 8.64 -5.10 -2.53
CA LEU A 143 8.99 -5.41 -3.92
C LEU A 143 8.57 -4.30 -4.88
N GLY A 144 7.42 -3.65 -4.66
CA GLY A 144 7.00 -2.46 -5.40
C GLY A 144 8.07 -1.36 -5.34
N TRP A 145 8.55 -1.07 -4.13
CA TRP A 145 9.64 -0.08 -3.94
C TRP A 145 10.96 -0.50 -4.59
N VAL A 146 11.29 -1.79 -4.63
CA VAL A 146 12.47 -2.29 -5.37
C VAL A 146 12.30 -2.04 -6.87
N VAL A 147 11.11 -2.22 -7.43
CA VAL A 147 10.82 -1.91 -8.84
C VAL A 147 10.97 -0.42 -9.10
N VAL A 148 10.45 0.45 -8.22
CA VAL A 148 10.62 1.91 -8.31
C VAL A 148 12.10 2.30 -8.25
N LEU A 149 12.90 1.66 -7.38
CA LEU A 149 14.36 1.89 -7.30
C LEU A 149 15.07 1.50 -8.60
N ILE A 150 14.76 0.32 -9.15
CA ILE A 150 15.34 -0.12 -10.42
C ILE A 150 14.97 0.84 -11.54
N ASN A 151 13.70 1.28 -11.60
CA ASN A 151 13.23 2.28 -12.55
C ASN A 151 14.04 3.58 -12.46
N SER A 152 14.27 4.08 -11.24
CA SER A 152 15.05 5.30 -11.04
C SER A 152 16.49 5.16 -11.53
N ILE A 153 17.13 4.00 -11.29
CA ILE A 153 18.50 3.73 -11.78
C ILE A 153 18.53 3.68 -13.31
N VAL A 154 17.55 3.01 -13.92
CA VAL A 154 17.46 2.96 -15.40
C VAL A 154 17.27 4.35 -15.98
N LEU A 155 16.40 5.17 -15.40
CA LEU A 155 16.18 6.57 -15.84
C LEU A 155 17.41 7.45 -15.66
N MET A 156 18.28 7.19 -14.68
CA MET A 156 19.56 7.89 -14.55
C MET A 156 20.56 7.56 -15.64
N VAL A 157 20.51 6.33 -16.18
CA VAL A 157 21.45 5.84 -17.20
C VAL A 157 20.91 6.09 -18.60
N VAL A 158 19.61 5.86 -18.80
CA VAL A 158 18.93 5.97 -20.09
C VAL A 158 17.79 6.98 -19.95
N ASN A 159 17.91 8.13 -20.61
CA ASN A 159 16.87 9.15 -20.53
C ASN A 159 15.63 8.74 -21.34
N VAL A 160 14.75 7.96 -20.73
CA VAL A 160 13.53 7.38 -21.34
C VAL A 160 12.32 7.74 -20.46
N PRO A 161 11.80 8.98 -20.51
CA PRO A 161 10.77 9.48 -19.57
C PRO A 161 9.48 8.65 -19.55
N TRP A 162 9.10 8.03 -20.67
CA TRP A 162 7.91 7.19 -20.76
C TRP A 162 7.99 5.90 -19.92
N LEU A 163 9.20 5.50 -19.49
CA LEU A 163 9.40 4.27 -18.71
C LEU A 163 8.69 4.32 -17.36
N ASP A 164 8.72 5.48 -16.68
CA ASP A 164 7.99 5.68 -15.41
C ASP A 164 6.48 5.48 -15.62
N ALA A 165 5.91 6.03 -16.69
CA ALA A 165 4.49 5.87 -16.99
C ALA A 165 4.11 4.41 -17.27
N VAL A 166 4.93 3.66 -18.02
CA VAL A 166 4.68 2.23 -18.30
C VAL A 166 4.73 1.41 -17.02
N LEU A 167 5.76 1.60 -16.20
CA LEU A 167 5.88 0.88 -14.92
C LEU A 167 4.77 1.26 -13.96
N SER A 168 4.37 2.52 -13.91
CA SER A 168 3.24 3.00 -13.10
C SER A 168 1.94 2.31 -13.49
N ILE A 169 1.66 2.14 -14.79
CA ILE A 169 0.50 1.40 -15.27
C ILE A 169 0.56 -0.06 -14.81
N LEU A 170 1.71 -0.72 -14.95
CA LEU A 170 1.87 -2.13 -14.54
C LEU A 170 1.66 -2.32 -13.04
N ILE A 171 2.27 -1.47 -12.21
CA ILE A 171 2.10 -1.48 -10.76
C ILE A 171 0.63 -1.22 -10.41
N THR A 172 0.01 -0.21 -10.99
CA THR A 172 -1.39 0.15 -10.74
C THR A 172 -2.35 -0.97 -11.12
N LEU A 173 -2.13 -1.65 -12.25
CA LEU A 173 -2.93 -2.82 -12.65
C LEU A 173 -2.76 -3.99 -11.69
N PHE A 174 -1.54 -4.22 -11.19
CA PHE A 174 -1.28 -5.24 -10.17
C PHE A 174 -2.00 -4.92 -8.86
N ILE A 175 -1.94 -3.66 -8.40
CA ILE A 175 -2.68 -3.19 -7.21
C ILE A 175 -4.18 -3.40 -7.40
N LEU A 176 -4.73 -2.99 -8.54
CA LEU A 176 -6.16 -3.13 -8.84
C LEU A 176 -6.61 -4.59 -8.85
N TYR A 177 -5.80 -5.47 -9.45
CA TYR A 177 -6.04 -6.92 -9.41
C TYR A 177 -6.10 -7.45 -7.97
N SER A 178 -5.12 -7.07 -7.13
CA SER A 178 -5.06 -7.46 -5.72
C SER A 178 -6.29 -6.98 -4.93
N VAL A 179 -6.72 -5.74 -5.16
CA VAL A 179 -7.92 -5.16 -4.53
C VAL A 179 -9.18 -5.94 -4.89
N VAL A 180 -9.39 -6.21 -6.18
CA VAL A 180 -10.55 -6.98 -6.66
C VAL A 180 -10.54 -8.38 -6.08
N TYR A 181 -9.40 -9.05 -6.09
CA TYR A 181 -9.25 -10.40 -5.52
C TYR A 181 -9.58 -10.43 -4.03
N ASN A 182 -9.06 -9.49 -3.25
CA ASN A 182 -9.31 -9.40 -1.81
C ASN A 182 -10.78 -9.07 -1.51
N LEU A 183 -11.41 -8.19 -2.28
CA LEU A 183 -12.81 -7.82 -2.12
C LEU A 183 -13.74 -9.01 -2.41
N VAL A 184 -13.48 -9.73 -3.50
CA VAL A 184 -14.25 -10.93 -3.86
C VAL A 184 -14.16 -11.99 -2.76
N ASN A 185 -12.96 -12.23 -2.22
CA ASN A 185 -12.75 -13.17 -1.13
C ASN A 185 -13.47 -12.73 0.17
N ALA A 186 -13.44 -11.45 0.51
CA ALA A 186 -14.13 -10.91 1.67
C ALA A 186 -15.67 -11.11 1.57
N ILE A 187 -16.25 -10.83 0.41
CA ILE A 187 -17.68 -11.03 0.14
C ILE A 187 -18.06 -12.51 0.19
N ARG A 188 -17.23 -13.37 -0.42
CA ARG A 188 -17.46 -14.83 -0.43
C ARG A 188 -17.43 -15.43 0.97
N ASN A 189 -16.46 -15.05 1.79
CA ASN A 189 -16.34 -15.55 3.16
C ASN A 189 -17.52 -15.11 4.02
N ARG A 190 -18.05 -13.91 3.82
CA ARG A 190 -19.26 -13.46 4.53
C ARG A 190 -20.47 -14.31 4.15
N ARG A 191 -20.72 -14.57 2.86
CA ARG A 191 -21.84 -15.42 2.42
C ARG A 191 -21.80 -16.84 3.01
N LEU A 192 -20.59 -17.40 3.16
CA LEU A 192 -20.39 -18.71 3.76
C LEU A 192 -20.69 -18.70 5.28
N SER A 193 -20.37 -17.60 5.95
CA SER A 193 -20.68 -17.42 7.37
C SER A 193 -22.20 -17.26 7.62
N ASP A 194 -22.89 -16.51 6.76
CA ASP A 194 -24.32 -16.26 6.87
C ASP A 194 -25.17 -17.52 6.55
N ASN A 195 -24.66 -18.43 5.70
CA ASN A 195 -25.35 -19.70 5.38
C ASN A 195 -25.15 -20.80 6.43
N ASN A 196 -24.20 -20.63 7.37
CA ASN A 196 -23.90 -21.60 8.43
C ASN A 196 -24.43 -21.16 9.81
N SER A 197 -25.11 -20.04 9.90
CA SER A 197 -25.79 -19.52 11.09
C SER A 197 -27.30 -19.68 10.98
#